data_db9874e4fe6543a4047eb8fccc283725
#
_entry.id   db9874e4fe6543a4047eb8fccc283725
#
_cell.length_a   1.000
_cell.length_b   1.000
_cell.length_c   1.000
_cell.angle_alpha   90.00
_cell.angle_beta   90.00
_cell.angle_gamma   90.00
#
_symmetry.space_group_name_H-M   'P 1'
#
loop_
_entity.id
_entity.type
_entity.pdbx_description
1 polymer ?
#
loop_
_entity_poly.entity_id
_entity_poly.type
_entity_poly.pdbx_seq_one_letter_code
_entity_poly.pdbx_strand_id
1 'polypeptide(L)'
;MIYLKTDEEIELLRENNILVSKTLAEVGRHIRPGVTTKFLDSIAEDFIRAHGAVPAFLGYQGFPASLCISVNEQVVHGIPSSKCVLKEGDIVSVDCGTFMKGFVGDSAYTFAVGEVAGEVRQLMEVTKEALYKGTAQAKAGNRVGDVSAAVQEYAESFGYGVVRELEGHGLGRKMHEDPGVPNYGARGRGPLLKEGMVICIEPMINMGTKAVVFERDGWTVRTRDHKPATHYEFAVAVRKDGPDVLTDFSIIEQAINK
;
A
#
# COMPACT_ATOMS: atom_id res chain seq x y z
N MET A 1 -14.14 -16.76 -0.62
CA MET A 1 -14.37 -17.35 0.73
C MET A 1 -13.39 -16.72 1.71
N ILE A 2 -13.89 -16.20 2.81
CA ILE A 2 -13.04 -15.55 3.83
C ILE A 2 -12.39 -16.64 4.69
N TYR A 3 -11.05 -16.62 4.79
CA TYR A 3 -10.28 -17.53 5.63
C TYR A 3 -9.86 -16.84 6.94
N LEU A 4 -10.16 -17.48 8.07
CA LEU A 4 -9.69 -17.04 9.38
C LEU A 4 -8.33 -17.71 9.65
N LYS A 5 -7.33 -16.92 9.94
CA LYS A 5 -5.97 -17.37 10.24
C LYS A 5 -5.86 -17.72 11.72
N THR A 6 -5.07 -18.74 12.05
CA THR A 6 -4.69 -19.03 13.42
C THR A 6 -3.64 -18.03 13.92
N ASP A 7 -3.37 -18.00 15.21
CA ASP A 7 -2.34 -17.12 15.77
C ASP A 7 -0.96 -17.42 15.17
N GLU A 8 -0.63 -18.70 14.98
CA GLU A 8 0.62 -19.11 14.34
C GLU A 8 0.71 -18.63 12.88
N GLU A 9 -0.38 -18.71 12.13
CA GLU A 9 -0.43 -18.19 10.75
C GLU A 9 -0.29 -16.67 10.71
N ILE A 10 -0.86 -15.95 11.68
CA ILE A 10 -0.72 -14.50 11.79
C ILE A 10 0.73 -14.11 12.10
N GLU A 11 1.45 -14.88 12.92
CA GLU A 11 2.87 -14.62 13.16
C GLU A 11 3.73 -14.87 11.89
N LEU A 12 3.41 -15.86 11.06
CA LEU A 12 4.06 -16.05 9.77
C LEU A 12 3.78 -14.89 8.80
N LEU A 13 2.56 -14.37 8.81
CA LEU A 13 2.19 -13.16 8.07
C LEU A 13 2.93 -11.93 8.61
N ARG A 14 3.07 -11.78 9.93
CA ARG A 14 3.83 -10.71 10.55
C ARG A 14 5.30 -10.74 10.12
N GLU A 15 5.95 -11.90 10.17
CA GLU A 15 7.35 -12.03 9.72
C GLU A 15 7.51 -11.55 8.27
N ASN A 16 6.55 -11.91 7.39
CA ASN A 16 6.53 -11.45 6.00
C ASN A 16 6.35 -9.93 5.88
N ASN A 17 5.39 -9.36 6.60
CA ASN A 17 5.09 -7.92 6.54
C ASN A 17 6.21 -7.07 7.16
N ILE A 18 6.93 -7.58 8.15
CA ILE A 18 8.16 -6.96 8.65
C ILE A 18 9.28 -7.02 7.60
N LEU A 19 9.37 -8.09 6.81
CA LEU A 19 10.30 -8.14 5.68
C LEU A 19 9.93 -7.13 4.61
N VAL A 20 8.63 -6.98 4.28
CA VAL A 20 8.15 -5.91 3.39
C VAL A 20 8.56 -4.53 3.90
N SER A 21 8.31 -4.24 5.19
CA SER A 21 8.70 -2.95 5.81
C SER A 21 10.21 -2.69 5.71
N LYS A 22 11.03 -3.72 5.93
CA LYS A 22 12.49 -3.64 5.76
C LYS A 22 12.92 -3.42 4.31
N THR A 23 12.22 -4.06 3.36
CA THR A 23 12.46 -3.88 1.92
C THR A 23 12.12 -2.45 1.49
N LEU A 24 10.97 -1.91 1.92
CA LEU A 24 10.58 -0.52 1.68
C LEU A 24 11.57 0.46 2.32
N ALA A 25 12.08 0.15 3.51
CA ALA A 25 13.14 0.95 4.17
C ALA A 25 14.45 0.94 3.37
N GLU A 26 14.87 -0.20 2.83
CA GLU A 26 16.05 -0.30 1.97
C GLU A 26 15.88 0.50 0.70
N VAL A 27 14.74 0.36 0.01
CA VAL A 27 14.39 1.16 -1.17
C VAL A 27 14.40 2.66 -0.82
N GLY A 28 13.79 3.05 0.29
CA GLY A 28 13.70 4.43 0.77
C GLY A 28 15.07 5.12 0.92
N ARG A 29 16.11 4.38 1.39
CA ARG A 29 17.49 4.90 1.50
C ARG A 29 18.10 5.30 0.16
N HIS A 30 17.59 4.74 -0.93
CA HIS A 30 18.09 4.98 -2.28
C HIS A 30 17.25 5.97 -3.08
N ILE A 31 16.11 6.41 -2.55
CA ILE A 31 15.24 7.40 -3.20
C ILE A 31 15.89 8.79 -3.14
N ARG A 32 16.29 9.30 -4.32
CA ARG A 32 16.86 10.63 -4.51
C ARG A 32 16.77 11.03 -5.97
N PRO A 33 16.90 12.33 -6.30
CA PRO A 33 16.96 12.76 -7.70
C PRO A 33 18.05 12.05 -8.48
N GLY A 34 17.74 11.71 -9.74
CA GLY A 34 18.66 11.01 -10.66
C GLY A 34 18.61 9.48 -10.60
N VAL A 35 17.88 8.89 -9.65
CA VAL A 35 17.70 7.44 -9.55
C VAL A 35 16.56 7.00 -10.47
N THR A 36 16.72 5.85 -11.14
CA THR A 36 15.65 5.26 -11.95
C THR A 36 14.76 4.34 -11.12
N THR A 37 13.48 4.25 -11.47
CA THR A 37 12.56 3.31 -10.80
C THR A 37 12.98 1.85 -11.02
N LYS A 38 13.65 1.53 -12.17
CA LYS A 38 14.20 0.17 -12.38
C LYS A 38 15.34 -0.18 -11.45
N PHE A 39 16.17 0.79 -11.06
CA PHE A 39 17.23 0.57 -10.06
C PHE A 39 16.64 0.25 -8.69
N LEU A 40 15.59 0.98 -8.28
CA LEU A 40 14.89 0.71 -7.02
C LEU A 40 14.24 -0.70 -6.99
N ASP A 41 13.66 -1.12 -8.11
CA ASP A 41 13.11 -2.46 -8.28
C ASP A 41 14.18 -3.55 -8.10
N SER A 42 15.39 -3.35 -8.70
CA SER A 42 16.47 -4.32 -8.56
C SER A 42 17.00 -4.43 -7.12
N ILE A 43 17.11 -3.31 -6.40
CA ILE A 43 17.49 -3.30 -4.97
C ILE A 43 16.49 -4.11 -4.15
N ALA A 44 15.19 -3.89 -4.37
CA ALA A 44 14.16 -4.62 -3.64
C ALA A 44 14.20 -6.12 -3.93
N GLU A 45 14.36 -6.52 -5.20
CA GLU A 45 14.47 -7.93 -5.58
C GLU A 45 15.66 -8.60 -4.89
N ASP A 46 16.83 -7.98 -4.96
CA ASP A 46 18.04 -8.50 -4.33
C ASP A 46 17.88 -8.61 -2.80
N PHE A 47 17.28 -7.61 -2.17
CA PHE A 47 17.05 -7.59 -0.74
C PHE A 47 16.07 -8.70 -0.31
N ILE A 48 14.94 -8.85 -0.99
CA ILE A 48 13.93 -9.89 -0.72
C ILE A 48 14.56 -11.28 -0.83
N ARG A 49 15.31 -11.52 -1.92
CA ARG A 49 15.95 -12.83 -2.17
C ARG A 49 17.06 -13.13 -1.16
N ALA A 50 17.84 -12.14 -0.75
CA ALA A 50 18.86 -12.28 0.28
C ALA A 50 18.29 -12.66 1.65
N HIS A 51 17.00 -12.37 1.89
CA HIS A 51 16.30 -12.74 3.13
C HIS A 51 15.48 -14.05 3.00
N GLY A 52 15.71 -14.84 1.92
CA GLY A 52 15.07 -16.14 1.74
C GLY A 52 13.59 -16.09 1.33
N ALA A 53 13.13 -14.95 0.85
CA ALA A 53 11.79 -14.75 0.30
C ALA A 53 11.81 -14.62 -1.23
N VAL A 54 10.62 -14.56 -1.84
CA VAL A 54 10.42 -14.32 -3.27
C VAL A 54 9.58 -13.07 -3.44
N PRO A 55 9.92 -12.16 -4.40
CA PRO A 55 9.02 -11.05 -4.75
C PRO A 55 7.67 -11.58 -5.20
N ALA A 56 6.60 -11.16 -4.52
CA ALA A 56 5.28 -11.73 -4.76
C ALA A 56 4.60 -11.17 -6.02
N PHE A 57 4.99 -9.96 -6.45
CA PHE A 57 4.43 -9.32 -7.65
C PHE A 57 5.07 -9.82 -8.95
N LEU A 58 6.33 -10.25 -8.92
CA LEU A 58 7.05 -10.69 -10.12
C LEU A 58 6.39 -11.91 -10.76
N GLY A 59 5.81 -11.72 -11.94
CA GLY A 59 5.05 -12.75 -12.67
C GLY A 59 3.60 -12.92 -12.21
N TYR A 60 3.15 -12.25 -11.14
CA TYR A 60 1.77 -12.31 -10.70
C TYR A 60 0.84 -11.73 -11.78
N GLN A 61 -0.06 -12.56 -12.31
CA GLN A 61 -0.93 -12.23 -13.45
C GLN A 61 -0.19 -11.61 -14.66
N GLY A 62 1.12 -11.87 -14.78
CA GLY A 62 1.97 -11.34 -15.83
C GLY A 62 2.64 -9.99 -15.52
N PHE A 63 2.56 -9.48 -14.28
CA PHE A 63 3.27 -8.27 -13.89
C PHE A 63 4.80 -8.44 -14.02
N PRO A 64 5.53 -7.50 -14.65
CA PRO A 64 6.90 -7.76 -15.11
C PRO A 64 8.00 -7.39 -14.10
N ALA A 65 7.66 -6.99 -12.86
CA ALA A 65 8.61 -6.43 -11.91
C ALA A 65 8.37 -6.93 -10.47
N SER A 66 9.32 -6.69 -9.59
CA SER A 66 9.28 -7.10 -8.18
C SER A 66 8.51 -6.10 -7.31
N LEU A 67 8.46 -4.83 -7.73
CA LEU A 67 7.73 -3.73 -7.10
C LEU A 67 6.75 -3.09 -8.07
N CYS A 68 5.65 -2.51 -7.54
CA CYS A 68 4.94 -1.44 -8.23
C CYS A 68 5.54 -0.10 -7.79
N ILE A 69 5.97 0.74 -8.75
CA ILE A 69 6.55 2.05 -8.46
C ILE A 69 5.81 3.11 -9.26
N SER A 70 5.01 3.90 -8.55
CA SER A 70 4.09 4.90 -9.13
C SER A 70 4.56 6.31 -8.78
N VAL A 71 4.82 7.14 -9.79
CA VAL A 71 5.39 8.48 -9.63
C VAL A 71 4.33 9.54 -9.89
N ASN A 72 4.21 10.52 -9.00
CA ASN A 72 3.34 11.69 -9.08
C ASN A 72 1.87 11.35 -9.36
N GLU A 73 1.38 11.56 -10.60
CA GLU A 73 0.02 11.28 -11.02
C GLU A 73 -0.31 9.79 -11.20
N GLN A 74 0.69 8.91 -11.14
CA GLN A 74 0.45 7.47 -11.10
C GLN A 74 -0.06 7.08 -9.71
N VAL A 75 -1.21 6.46 -9.67
CA VAL A 75 -1.88 6.05 -8.43
C VAL A 75 -1.26 4.77 -7.89
N VAL A 76 -1.30 3.70 -8.70
CA VAL A 76 -0.77 2.36 -8.38
C VAL A 76 -0.32 1.62 -9.64
N HIS A 77 0.32 0.49 -9.44
CA HIS A 77 0.75 -0.49 -10.46
C HIS A 77 1.71 0.07 -11.50
N GLY A 78 2.43 1.17 -11.18
CA GLY A 78 3.45 1.71 -12.07
C GLY A 78 4.55 0.68 -12.32
N ILE A 79 4.89 0.44 -13.60
CA ILE A 79 5.93 -0.52 -13.99
C ILE A 79 7.31 0.16 -13.87
N PRO A 80 8.24 -0.38 -13.06
CA PRO A 80 9.61 0.13 -12.97
C PRO A 80 10.32 0.21 -14.31
N SER A 81 10.95 1.35 -14.59
CA SER A 81 11.57 1.64 -15.89
C SER A 81 12.91 2.33 -15.75
N SER A 82 13.88 1.97 -16.60
CA SER A 82 15.15 2.69 -16.74
C SER A 82 15.00 4.09 -17.35
N LYS A 83 13.84 4.38 -17.95
CA LYS A 83 13.52 5.69 -18.53
C LYS A 83 12.82 6.62 -17.53
N CYS A 84 12.27 6.09 -16.44
CA CYS A 84 11.66 6.87 -15.39
C CYS A 84 12.72 7.23 -14.34
N VAL A 85 13.20 8.47 -14.41
CA VAL A 85 14.24 9.03 -13.54
C VAL A 85 13.59 9.99 -12.56
N LEU A 86 13.74 9.72 -11.25
CA LEU A 86 13.18 10.56 -10.19
C LEU A 86 13.84 11.94 -10.18
N LYS A 87 13.06 12.96 -9.88
CA LYS A 87 13.47 14.37 -9.86
C LYS A 87 13.16 14.97 -8.48
N GLU A 88 13.85 16.06 -8.18
CA GLU A 88 13.53 16.88 -7.02
C GLU A 88 12.06 17.34 -7.06
N GLY A 89 11.34 17.18 -5.98
CA GLY A 89 9.93 17.53 -5.85
C GLY A 89 8.96 16.44 -6.27
N ASP A 90 9.42 15.30 -6.82
CA ASP A 90 8.56 14.14 -7.09
C ASP A 90 8.10 13.48 -5.78
N ILE A 91 6.96 12.80 -5.84
CA ILE A 91 6.58 11.77 -4.88
C ILE A 91 6.55 10.42 -5.58
N VAL A 92 6.90 9.37 -4.85
CA VAL A 92 6.91 8.01 -5.40
C VAL A 92 6.26 7.05 -4.41
N SER A 93 5.16 6.44 -4.82
CA SER A 93 4.50 5.35 -4.11
C SER A 93 5.18 4.05 -4.51
N VAL A 94 5.75 3.36 -3.54
CA VAL A 94 6.39 2.05 -3.71
C VAL A 94 5.54 1.02 -2.99
N ASP A 95 5.08 0.05 -3.74
CA ASP A 95 4.27 -1.06 -3.26
C ASP A 95 5.08 -2.36 -3.43
N CYS A 96 5.12 -3.17 -2.38
CA CYS A 96 6.01 -4.30 -2.23
C CYS A 96 5.29 -5.50 -1.63
N GLY A 97 5.28 -6.60 -2.39
CA GLY A 97 4.81 -7.89 -1.89
C GLY A 97 5.95 -8.91 -1.76
N THR A 98 5.92 -9.69 -0.68
CA THR A 98 6.86 -10.82 -0.47
C THR A 98 6.11 -12.13 -0.29
N PHE A 99 6.72 -13.24 -0.71
CA PHE A 99 6.20 -14.58 -0.43
C PHE A 99 7.27 -15.40 0.31
N MET A 100 6.94 -15.83 1.52
CA MET A 100 7.83 -16.62 2.36
C MET A 100 7.02 -17.56 3.27
N LYS A 101 7.50 -18.76 3.52
CA LYS A 101 6.87 -19.76 4.42
C LYS A 101 5.39 -20.05 4.09
N GLY A 102 5.00 -19.92 2.80
CA GLY A 102 3.65 -20.22 2.31
C GLY A 102 2.62 -19.12 2.52
N PHE A 103 3.06 -17.91 2.88
CA PHE A 103 2.22 -16.71 3.06
C PHE A 103 2.77 -15.53 2.29
N VAL A 104 1.90 -14.56 2.03
CA VAL A 104 2.21 -13.29 1.36
C VAL A 104 2.28 -12.17 2.39
N GLY A 105 3.28 -11.30 2.29
CA GLY A 105 3.31 -10.00 2.93
C GLY A 105 3.07 -8.93 1.89
N ASP A 106 2.41 -7.84 2.27
CA ASP A 106 1.99 -6.75 1.37
C ASP A 106 1.95 -5.41 2.08
N SER A 107 2.53 -4.38 1.46
CA SER A 107 2.47 -3.01 1.97
C SER A 107 2.98 -1.98 0.98
N ALA A 108 2.41 -0.78 1.04
CA ALA A 108 2.84 0.36 0.24
C ALA A 108 3.19 1.58 1.09
N TYR A 109 4.17 2.36 0.62
CA TYR A 109 4.57 3.62 1.23
C TYR A 109 4.91 4.67 0.17
N THR A 110 4.45 5.90 0.36
CA THR A 110 4.78 7.04 -0.52
C THR A 110 5.94 7.84 0.07
N PHE A 111 6.99 8.01 -0.73
CA PHE A 111 8.21 8.75 -0.39
C PHE A 111 8.25 10.10 -1.11
N ALA A 112 8.79 11.11 -0.45
CA ALA A 112 9.18 12.37 -1.09
C ALA A 112 10.58 12.23 -1.70
N VAL A 113 10.81 12.83 -2.85
CA VAL A 113 12.11 12.91 -3.52
C VAL A 113 12.68 14.32 -3.31
N GLY A 114 13.50 14.48 -2.27
CA GLY A 114 13.98 15.79 -1.83
C GLY A 114 12.83 16.65 -1.26
N GLU A 115 12.85 17.94 -1.58
CA GLU A 115 11.83 18.89 -1.11
C GLU A 115 10.60 18.87 -2.02
N VAL A 116 9.42 18.56 -1.45
CA VAL A 116 8.14 18.57 -2.16
C VAL A 116 7.32 19.80 -1.79
N ALA A 117 6.43 20.22 -2.70
CA ALA A 117 5.52 21.33 -2.46
C ALA A 117 4.64 21.07 -1.23
N GLY A 118 4.28 22.14 -0.49
CA GLY A 118 3.52 22.03 0.74
C GLY A 118 2.17 21.32 0.58
N GLU A 119 1.48 21.56 -0.54
CA GLU A 119 0.23 20.88 -0.87
C GLU A 119 0.40 19.38 -1.14
N VAL A 120 1.54 18.96 -1.71
CA VAL A 120 1.89 17.56 -1.93
C VAL A 120 2.22 16.89 -0.59
N ARG A 121 2.96 17.57 0.27
CA ARG A 121 3.25 17.09 1.64
C ARG A 121 1.95 16.89 2.42
N GLN A 122 1.02 17.83 2.35
CA GLN A 122 -0.28 17.70 2.99
C GLN A 122 -1.07 16.49 2.46
N LEU A 123 -1.04 16.23 1.14
CA LEU A 123 -1.67 15.03 0.56
C LEU A 123 -1.07 13.74 1.16
N MET A 124 0.27 13.66 1.26
CA MET A 124 0.96 12.51 1.85
C MET A 124 0.53 12.30 3.32
N GLU A 125 0.51 13.37 4.12
CA GLU A 125 0.12 13.32 5.53
C GLU A 125 -1.35 12.91 5.70
N VAL A 126 -2.25 13.49 4.92
CA VAL A 126 -3.68 13.18 4.97
C VAL A 126 -3.96 11.74 4.56
N THR A 127 -3.29 11.22 3.52
CA THR A 127 -3.47 9.84 3.10
C THR A 127 -2.98 8.85 4.15
N LYS A 128 -1.81 9.12 4.73
CA LYS A 128 -1.26 8.30 5.81
C LYS A 128 -2.16 8.33 7.05
N GLU A 129 -2.69 9.49 7.43
CA GLU A 129 -3.62 9.59 8.55
C GLU A 129 -4.97 8.91 8.25
N ALA A 130 -5.46 8.98 6.99
CA ALA A 130 -6.65 8.24 6.56
C ALA A 130 -6.48 6.72 6.73
N LEU A 131 -5.27 6.21 6.41
CA LEU A 131 -4.92 4.80 6.67
C LEU A 131 -5.02 4.47 8.16
N TYR A 132 -4.45 5.29 9.05
CA TYR A 132 -4.54 5.05 10.50
C TYR A 132 -6.00 5.08 11.00
N LYS A 133 -6.82 6.01 10.49
CA LYS A 133 -8.26 6.10 10.87
C LYS A 133 -9.06 4.89 10.39
N GLY A 134 -8.81 4.42 9.17
CA GLY A 134 -9.38 3.18 8.65
C GLY A 134 -8.95 1.98 9.48
N THR A 135 -7.65 1.86 9.74
CA THR A 135 -7.07 0.77 10.54
C THR A 135 -7.67 0.69 11.93
N ALA A 136 -7.91 1.82 12.60
CA ALA A 136 -8.54 1.86 13.92
C ALA A 136 -9.94 1.24 13.94
N GLN A 137 -10.61 1.11 12.81
CA GLN A 137 -11.90 0.45 12.68
C GLN A 137 -11.80 -1.06 12.42
N ALA A 138 -10.61 -1.60 12.12
CA ALA A 138 -10.41 -3.01 11.77
C ALA A 138 -10.39 -3.92 13.00
N LYS A 139 -11.50 -3.99 13.72
CA LYS A 139 -11.70 -4.85 14.91
C LYS A 139 -12.91 -5.76 14.75
N ALA A 140 -12.90 -6.89 15.46
CA ALA A 140 -14.00 -7.84 15.42
C ALA A 140 -15.32 -7.19 15.88
N GLY A 141 -16.39 -7.46 15.14
CA GLY A 141 -17.71 -6.86 15.36
C GLY A 141 -18.02 -5.64 14.50
N ASN A 142 -17.00 -4.92 14.01
CA ASN A 142 -17.18 -3.90 12.98
C ASN A 142 -17.39 -4.55 11.59
N ARG A 143 -17.68 -3.74 10.61
CA ARG A 143 -17.80 -4.17 9.21
C ARG A 143 -16.75 -3.48 8.33
N VAL A 144 -16.49 -4.05 7.16
CA VAL A 144 -15.59 -3.44 6.17
C VAL A 144 -15.98 -1.98 5.88
N GLY A 145 -17.27 -1.67 5.77
CA GLY A 145 -17.76 -0.31 5.54
C GLY A 145 -17.43 0.68 6.65
N ASP A 146 -17.12 0.24 7.88
CA ASP A 146 -16.66 1.12 8.94
C ASP A 146 -15.22 1.58 8.68
N VAL A 147 -14.37 0.67 8.17
CA VAL A 147 -13.01 0.98 7.70
C VAL A 147 -13.07 1.94 6.52
N SER A 148 -13.84 1.57 5.50
CA SER A 148 -14.03 2.35 4.26
C SER A 148 -14.51 3.77 4.51
N ALA A 149 -15.53 3.92 5.37
CA ALA A 149 -16.09 5.24 5.71
C ALA A 149 -15.07 6.10 6.47
N ALA A 150 -14.28 5.53 7.37
CA ALA A 150 -13.28 6.27 8.13
C ALA A 150 -12.16 6.83 7.22
N VAL A 151 -11.72 6.05 6.21
CA VAL A 151 -10.78 6.51 5.18
C VAL A 151 -11.40 7.65 4.37
N GLN A 152 -12.59 7.40 3.82
CA GLN A 152 -13.27 8.35 2.93
C GLN A 152 -13.58 9.67 3.61
N GLU A 153 -14.25 9.64 4.77
CA GLU A 153 -14.67 10.84 5.50
C GLU A 153 -13.47 11.73 5.81
N TYR A 154 -12.34 11.13 6.18
CA TYR A 154 -11.16 11.91 6.51
C TYR A 154 -10.51 12.53 5.25
N ALA A 155 -10.24 11.77 4.21
CA ALA A 155 -9.61 12.27 3.00
C ALA A 155 -10.49 13.32 2.26
N GLU A 156 -11.80 13.07 2.14
CA GLU A 156 -12.74 13.99 1.50
C GLU A 156 -12.95 15.28 2.31
N SER A 157 -12.73 15.29 3.63
CA SER A 157 -12.77 16.50 4.45
C SER A 157 -11.71 17.54 4.07
N PHE A 158 -10.63 17.11 3.41
CA PHE A 158 -9.59 17.98 2.83
C PHE A 158 -9.83 18.31 1.35
N GLY A 159 -10.94 17.83 0.77
CA GLY A 159 -11.27 18.04 -0.65
C GLY A 159 -10.55 17.09 -1.60
N TYR A 160 -9.93 16.03 -1.12
CA TYR A 160 -9.22 15.05 -1.93
C TYR A 160 -10.15 13.98 -2.51
N GLY A 161 -9.77 13.43 -3.66
CA GLY A 161 -10.51 12.38 -4.34
C GLY A 161 -10.11 10.99 -3.84
N VAL A 162 -11.09 10.20 -3.36
CA VAL A 162 -10.87 8.79 -3.00
C VAL A 162 -11.13 7.91 -4.21
N VAL A 163 -10.14 7.13 -4.65
CA VAL A 163 -10.26 6.22 -5.79
C VAL A 163 -11.28 5.12 -5.49
N ARG A 164 -12.09 4.76 -6.49
CA ARG A 164 -13.21 3.81 -6.35
C ARG A 164 -13.09 2.56 -7.21
N GLU A 165 -12.21 2.58 -8.18
CA GLU A 165 -11.99 1.51 -9.15
C GLU A 165 -11.08 0.40 -8.62
N LEU A 166 -10.41 0.67 -7.50
CA LEU A 166 -9.46 -0.21 -6.82
C LEU A 166 -9.78 -0.25 -5.34
N GLU A 167 -9.42 -1.35 -4.69
CA GLU A 167 -9.74 -1.59 -3.29
C GLU A 167 -8.70 -2.49 -2.61
N GLY A 168 -8.61 -2.41 -1.31
CA GLY A 168 -7.87 -3.35 -0.49
C GLY A 168 -8.53 -4.73 -0.46
N HIS A 169 -7.89 -5.69 0.16
CA HIS A 169 -8.26 -7.10 0.06
C HIS A 169 -7.90 -7.90 1.31
N GLY A 170 -8.43 -9.11 1.40
CA GLY A 170 -7.91 -10.11 2.33
C GLY A 170 -6.52 -10.56 1.94
N LEU A 171 -5.68 -10.90 2.91
CA LEU A 171 -4.31 -11.35 2.71
C LEU A 171 -4.07 -12.69 3.42
N GLY A 172 -3.24 -13.55 2.79
CA GLY A 172 -2.93 -14.83 3.39
C GLY A 172 -1.98 -15.68 2.57
N ARG A 173 -2.43 -16.85 2.18
CA ARG A 173 -1.67 -17.73 1.28
C ARG A 173 -1.70 -17.25 -0.17
N LYS A 174 -2.67 -16.41 -0.50
CA LYS A 174 -2.77 -15.72 -1.79
C LYS A 174 -2.63 -14.23 -1.56
N MET A 175 -2.14 -13.53 -2.58
CA MET A 175 -2.06 -12.07 -2.63
C MET A 175 -3.42 -11.44 -2.38
N HIS A 176 -4.43 -11.82 -3.16
CA HIS A 176 -5.78 -11.32 -3.03
C HIS A 176 -6.71 -12.43 -2.53
N GLU A 177 -7.22 -12.24 -1.32
CA GLU A 177 -8.27 -13.06 -0.71
C GLU A 177 -9.51 -12.20 -0.42
N ASP A 178 -10.64 -12.84 -0.12
CA ASP A 178 -11.81 -12.14 0.42
C ASP A 178 -11.53 -11.68 1.87
N PRO A 179 -12.14 -10.57 2.31
CA PRO A 179 -13.03 -9.69 1.57
C PRO A 179 -12.30 -8.60 0.80
N GLY A 180 -12.96 -7.99 -0.22
CA GLY A 180 -12.55 -6.69 -0.73
C GLY A 180 -12.73 -5.62 0.36
N VAL A 181 -11.85 -4.62 0.39
CA VAL A 181 -11.80 -3.53 1.38
C VAL A 181 -11.76 -2.18 0.66
N PRO A 182 -12.88 -1.69 0.12
CA PRO A 182 -12.93 -0.41 -0.57
C PRO A 182 -12.51 0.75 0.34
N ASN A 183 -11.88 1.77 -0.24
CA ASN A 183 -11.50 3.00 0.46
C ASN A 183 -12.69 3.99 0.63
N TYR A 184 -13.87 3.59 0.21
CA TYR A 184 -15.12 4.36 0.31
C TYR A 184 -16.27 3.44 0.70
N GLY A 185 -17.28 3.97 1.38
CA GLY A 185 -18.44 3.19 1.77
C GLY A 185 -19.25 3.83 2.87
N ALA A 186 -20.21 3.06 3.40
CA ALA A 186 -21.08 3.49 4.49
C ALA A 186 -20.84 2.66 5.75
N ARG A 187 -20.82 3.32 6.91
CA ARG A 187 -20.71 2.67 8.22
C ARG A 187 -21.76 1.58 8.39
N GLY A 188 -21.38 0.50 9.03
CA GLY A 188 -22.26 -0.64 9.30
C GLY A 188 -22.63 -1.47 8.07
N ARG A 189 -21.95 -1.31 6.93
CA ARG A 189 -22.18 -2.05 5.69
C ARG A 189 -21.03 -2.99 5.34
N GLY A 190 -21.27 -3.91 4.43
CA GLY A 190 -20.28 -4.88 3.96
C GLY A 190 -20.07 -6.06 4.90
N PRO A 191 -19.06 -6.89 4.64
CA PRO A 191 -18.72 -8.07 5.43
C PRO A 191 -18.44 -7.73 6.89
N LEU A 192 -18.89 -8.60 7.81
CA LEU A 192 -18.58 -8.51 9.23
C LEU A 192 -17.11 -8.90 9.43
N LEU A 193 -16.35 -8.04 10.10
CA LEU A 193 -14.99 -8.34 10.52
C LEU A 193 -15.00 -9.32 11.69
N LYS A 194 -14.26 -10.41 11.52
CA LYS A 194 -14.14 -11.49 12.50
C LYS A 194 -12.68 -11.65 12.90
N GLU A 195 -12.46 -12.02 14.14
CA GLU A 195 -11.14 -12.38 14.64
C GLU A 195 -10.47 -13.43 13.75
N GLY A 196 -9.19 -13.25 13.46
CA GLY A 196 -8.42 -14.07 12.54
C GLY A 196 -8.50 -13.67 11.07
N MET A 197 -9.33 -12.71 10.66
CA MET A 197 -9.19 -12.11 9.33
C MET A 197 -7.89 -11.33 9.26
N VAL A 198 -7.21 -11.39 8.10
CA VAL A 198 -6.10 -10.50 7.76
C VAL A 198 -6.49 -9.77 6.49
N ILE A 199 -6.41 -8.45 6.51
CA ILE A 199 -6.83 -7.57 5.42
C ILE A 199 -5.77 -6.52 5.13
N CYS A 200 -5.66 -6.12 3.86
CA CYS A 200 -4.94 -4.95 3.41
C CYS A 200 -5.88 -3.74 3.41
N ILE A 201 -5.46 -2.67 4.06
CA ILE A 201 -6.14 -1.37 4.05
C ILE A 201 -5.20 -0.43 3.33
N GLU A 202 -5.59 0.05 2.15
CA GLU A 202 -4.69 0.69 1.21
C GLU A 202 -5.32 1.93 0.54
N PRO A 203 -5.48 3.04 1.28
CA PRO A 203 -6.02 4.26 0.69
C PRO A 203 -5.20 4.74 -0.50
N MET A 204 -5.87 4.90 -1.63
CA MET A 204 -5.41 5.55 -2.85
C MET A 204 -6.13 6.89 -2.97
N ILE A 205 -5.40 7.98 -2.72
CA ILE A 205 -5.97 9.34 -2.60
C ILE A 205 -5.35 10.26 -3.65
N ASN A 206 -6.23 10.88 -4.44
CA ASN A 206 -5.85 11.84 -5.47
C ASN A 206 -5.95 13.28 -4.92
N MET A 207 -4.98 14.12 -5.22
CA MET A 207 -5.03 15.56 -4.88
C MET A 207 -6.23 16.28 -5.51
N GLY A 208 -6.69 15.79 -6.66
CA GLY A 208 -7.82 16.35 -7.40
C GLY A 208 -9.05 15.44 -7.37
N THR A 209 -9.56 15.12 -8.54
CA THR A 209 -10.75 14.29 -8.67
C THR A 209 -10.45 12.81 -8.38
N LYS A 210 -11.48 12.07 -7.96
CA LYS A 210 -11.37 10.63 -7.72
C LYS A 210 -11.20 9.78 -8.98
N ALA A 211 -11.38 10.38 -10.17
CA ALA A 211 -11.40 9.65 -11.44
C ALA A 211 -9.99 9.23 -11.86
N VAL A 212 -9.87 8.00 -12.33
CA VAL A 212 -8.62 7.41 -12.81
C VAL A 212 -8.70 6.99 -14.27
N VAL A 213 -7.56 6.67 -14.85
CA VAL A 213 -7.38 6.12 -16.19
C VAL A 213 -6.44 4.94 -16.10
N PHE A 214 -6.81 3.83 -16.72
CA PHE A 214 -5.95 2.67 -16.89
C PHE A 214 -5.10 2.87 -18.15
N GLU A 215 -3.79 2.78 -18.01
CA GLU A 215 -2.85 3.01 -19.12
C GLU A 215 -2.81 1.82 -20.08
N ARG A 216 -2.25 2.06 -21.29
CA ARG A 216 -2.17 1.04 -22.35
C ARG A 216 -1.17 -0.07 -22.08
N ASP A 217 -0.32 0.08 -21.06
CA ASP A 217 0.61 -0.96 -20.60
C ASP A 217 -0.10 -2.13 -19.90
N GLY A 218 -1.42 -1.98 -19.63
CA GLY A 218 -2.27 -2.97 -19.00
C GLY A 218 -2.19 -3.00 -17.47
N TRP A 219 -1.38 -2.13 -16.84
CA TRP A 219 -1.15 -2.12 -15.39
C TRP A 219 -1.30 -0.75 -14.77
N THR A 220 -0.52 0.23 -15.23
CA THR A 220 -0.44 1.54 -14.60
C THR A 220 -1.79 2.24 -14.54
N VAL A 221 -2.16 2.66 -13.36
CA VAL A 221 -3.34 3.50 -13.11
C VAL A 221 -2.88 4.90 -12.74
N ARG A 222 -3.43 5.92 -13.40
CA ARG A 222 -3.12 7.33 -13.09
C ARG A 222 -4.36 8.16 -12.88
N THR A 223 -4.20 9.31 -12.25
CA THR A 223 -5.26 10.30 -12.11
C THR A 223 -5.69 10.84 -13.47
N ARG A 224 -7.00 11.07 -13.65
CA ARG A 224 -7.50 11.62 -14.92
C ARG A 224 -7.09 13.08 -15.13
N ASP A 225 -6.94 13.83 -14.07
CA ASP A 225 -6.60 15.26 -14.09
C ASP A 225 -5.10 15.54 -14.00
N HIS A 226 -4.27 14.50 -14.01
CA HIS A 226 -2.81 14.57 -13.90
C HIS A 226 -2.28 15.25 -12.63
N LYS A 227 -3.10 15.33 -11.58
CA LYS A 227 -2.64 15.79 -10.27
C LYS A 227 -2.02 14.63 -9.49
N PRO A 228 -1.12 14.92 -8.53
CA PRO A 228 -0.50 13.88 -7.71
C PRO A 228 -1.50 12.97 -7.01
N ALA A 229 -1.10 11.72 -6.82
CA ALA A 229 -1.78 10.73 -5.97
C ALA A 229 -0.81 10.10 -4.99
N THR A 230 -1.32 9.59 -3.89
CA THR A 230 -0.55 8.89 -2.86
C THR A 230 -1.21 7.56 -2.52
N HIS A 231 -0.37 6.60 -2.17
CA HIS A 231 -0.78 5.26 -1.76
C HIS A 231 0.01 4.84 -0.53
N TYR A 232 -0.69 4.47 0.52
CA TYR A 232 -0.14 3.86 1.73
C TYR A 232 -0.94 2.63 2.08
N GLU A 233 -0.31 1.60 2.64
CA GLU A 233 -0.97 0.34 2.93
C GLU A 233 -0.44 -0.32 4.19
N PHE A 234 -1.37 -0.87 4.97
CA PHE A 234 -1.11 -1.80 6.07
C PHE A 234 -1.77 -3.15 5.85
N ALA A 235 -1.02 -4.22 6.11
CA ALA A 235 -1.61 -5.51 6.43
C ALA A 235 -2.01 -5.53 7.91
N VAL A 236 -3.26 -5.89 8.19
CA VAL A 236 -3.87 -5.80 9.52
C VAL A 236 -4.58 -7.10 9.87
N ALA A 237 -4.22 -7.72 10.98
CA ALA A 237 -4.99 -8.80 11.56
C ALA A 237 -6.10 -8.25 12.45
N VAL A 238 -7.33 -8.69 12.19
CA VAL A 238 -8.51 -8.33 12.99
C VAL A 238 -8.47 -9.10 14.30
N ARG A 239 -8.46 -8.39 15.42
CA ARG A 239 -8.52 -8.96 16.75
C ARG A 239 -9.76 -8.48 17.50
N LYS A 240 -10.07 -9.13 18.62
CA LYS A 240 -11.21 -8.80 19.47
C LYS A 240 -11.07 -7.40 20.09
N ASP A 241 -9.87 -7.07 20.55
CA ASP A 241 -9.61 -5.85 21.31
C ASP A 241 -9.14 -4.67 20.44
N GLY A 242 -8.97 -4.89 19.13
CA GLY A 242 -8.53 -3.85 18.18
C GLY A 242 -7.75 -4.41 17.00
N PRO A 243 -7.26 -3.55 16.10
CA PRO A 243 -6.42 -3.96 15.00
C PRO A 243 -5.03 -4.37 15.48
N ASP A 244 -4.50 -5.43 14.91
CA ASP A 244 -3.12 -5.89 15.09
C ASP A 244 -2.38 -5.64 13.76
N VAL A 245 -1.64 -4.52 13.71
CA VAL A 245 -0.94 -4.10 12.49
C VAL A 245 0.30 -4.95 12.30
N LEU A 246 0.40 -5.64 11.16
CA LEU A 246 1.51 -6.54 10.83
C LEU A 246 2.65 -5.80 10.12
N THR A 247 2.37 -4.67 9.50
CA THR A 247 3.33 -3.77 8.84
C THR A 247 3.89 -2.77 9.86
N ASP A 248 5.16 -2.37 9.73
CA ASP A 248 5.77 -1.39 10.64
C ASP A 248 6.43 -0.24 9.86
N PHE A 249 5.72 0.89 9.75
CA PHE A 249 6.23 2.10 9.12
C PHE A 249 7.37 2.77 9.89
N SER A 250 7.53 2.49 11.19
CA SER A 250 8.63 3.05 11.96
C SER A 250 10.00 2.59 11.45
N ILE A 251 10.06 1.36 10.89
CA ILE A 251 11.27 0.82 10.24
C ILE A 251 11.63 1.66 9.01
N ILE A 252 10.62 2.06 8.22
CA ILE A 252 10.80 2.88 7.02
C ILE A 252 11.24 4.29 7.41
N GLU A 253 10.49 4.93 8.33
CA GLU A 253 10.71 6.31 8.76
C GLU A 253 12.08 6.51 9.42
N GLN A 254 12.53 5.55 10.23
CA GLN A 254 13.88 5.59 10.82
C GLN A 254 15.00 5.46 9.76
N ALA A 255 14.72 4.82 8.63
CA ALA A 255 15.70 4.62 7.58
C ALA A 255 15.90 5.86 6.69
N ILE A 256 14.82 6.63 6.46
CA ILE A 256 14.82 7.80 5.58
C ILE A 256 15.14 9.12 6.31
N ASN A 257 15.07 9.16 7.65
CA ASN A 257 15.37 10.32 8.48
C ASN A 257 16.82 10.35 8.99
N LYS A 258 17.68 9.47 8.48
CA LYS A 258 19.14 9.43 8.77
C LYS A 258 19.92 10.11 7.67
#